data_ddda33af3c924a61ade92475755fdfb9
#
_entry.id   ddda33af3c924a61ade92475755fdfb9
#
_cell.length_a   1.000
_cell.length_b   1.000
_cell.length_c   1.000
_cell.angle_alpha   90.00
_cell.angle_beta   90.00
_cell.angle_gamma   90.00
#
_symmetry.space_group_name_H-M   'P 1'
#
loop_
_entity.id
_entity.type
_entity.pdbx_description
1 polymer ?
#
loop_
_entity_poly.entity_id
_entity_poly.type
_entity_poly.pdbx_seq_one_letter_code
_entity_poly.pdbx_strand_id
1 'polypeptide(L)'
;MLIARVAGVDAQSDITKLSVTYEVHYQKVEEVAKREKDLMRLDIGEHSSQYVSVKLEFVSKHKDDIMAKRIKNPYAGYATLRDEVFKNTPNDGYMRFVHMPGWVSCREKIEGLFDWQLQDGDSIVCGYPCHKATTTFRGRIWTVWYTLDLPYSDGPWKFCGLPGLVLYAYDSEDKFRFNCIGIEKGDGHEIKMKMPKSGVIDTYMPERVAEIMMMEYWDRSAHLSQITGMAARVTRMWDAQGNEVKISPQTRILYEKYPGINIKKKKSTKKKK
;
A
#
# COMPACT_ATOMS: atom_id res chain seq x y z
N MET A 1 17.51 -28.83 -29.17
CA MET A 1 17.34 -27.66 -28.32
C MET A 1 16.05 -26.98 -28.75
N LEU A 2 14.91 -27.35 -28.13
CA LEU A 2 13.61 -26.83 -28.49
C LEU A 2 13.38 -25.58 -27.67
N ILE A 3 13.34 -24.41 -28.32
CA ILE A 3 12.93 -23.15 -27.71
C ILE A 3 11.40 -23.16 -27.76
N ALA A 4 10.78 -23.52 -26.65
CA ALA A 4 9.33 -23.31 -26.47
C ALA A 4 9.08 -21.81 -26.42
N ARG A 5 8.58 -21.23 -27.51
CA ARG A 5 7.90 -19.92 -27.45
C ARG A 5 6.63 -20.10 -26.63
N VAL A 6 6.63 -19.59 -25.41
CA VAL A 6 5.40 -19.36 -24.66
C VAL A 6 4.66 -18.27 -25.44
N ALA A 7 3.59 -18.68 -26.15
CA ALA A 7 2.65 -17.72 -26.70
C ALA A 7 2.13 -16.87 -25.53
N GLY A 8 2.29 -15.56 -25.64
CA GLY A 8 1.70 -14.65 -24.66
C GLY A 8 0.20 -14.91 -24.65
N VAL A 9 -0.31 -15.37 -23.52
CA VAL A 9 -1.73 -15.26 -23.23
C VAL A 9 -1.96 -13.74 -23.20
N ASP A 10 -2.65 -13.21 -24.18
CA ASP A 10 -3.19 -11.84 -24.11
C ASP A 10 -3.94 -11.76 -22.79
N ALA A 11 -3.33 -11.09 -21.81
CA ALA A 11 -3.97 -10.86 -20.53
C ALA A 11 -5.16 -9.95 -20.83
N GLN A 12 -6.34 -10.57 -20.93
CA GLN A 12 -7.59 -9.86 -21.15
C GLN A 12 -7.66 -8.77 -20.07
N SER A 13 -7.64 -7.51 -20.48
CA SER A 13 -7.68 -6.38 -19.55
C SER A 13 -9.00 -6.42 -18.82
N ASP A 14 -8.95 -6.43 -17.50
CA ASP A 14 -10.15 -6.36 -16.67
C ASP A 14 -10.55 -4.89 -16.46
N ILE A 15 -11.85 -4.65 -16.35
CA ILE A 15 -12.42 -3.32 -16.21
C ILE A 15 -13.14 -3.17 -14.88
N THR A 16 -13.07 -1.99 -14.31
CA THR A 16 -13.69 -1.67 -13.02
C THR A 16 -15.21 -1.75 -13.10
N LYS A 17 -15.79 -2.63 -12.28
CA LYS A 17 -17.25 -2.83 -12.09
C LYS A 17 -17.76 -2.17 -10.83
N LEU A 18 -16.92 -2.12 -9.78
CA LEU A 18 -17.20 -1.51 -8.48
C LEU A 18 -15.99 -0.73 -8.00
N SER A 19 -16.22 0.47 -7.47
CA SER A 19 -15.20 1.28 -6.80
C SER A 19 -15.59 1.52 -5.36
N VAL A 20 -14.67 1.28 -4.44
CA VAL A 20 -14.87 1.47 -3.00
C VAL A 20 -13.81 2.41 -2.46
N THR A 21 -14.24 3.51 -1.87
CA THR A 21 -13.33 4.50 -1.28
C THR A 21 -13.19 4.27 0.22
N TYR A 22 -11.95 4.18 0.68
CA TYR A 22 -11.61 4.05 2.09
C TYR A 22 -10.87 5.29 2.58
N GLU A 23 -11.28 5.84 3.71
CA GLU A 23 -10.44 6.73 4.50
C GLU A 23 -9.55 5.86 5.40
N VAL A 24 -8.25 5.96 5.20
CA VAL A 24 -7.24 5.18 5.93
C VAL A 24 -6.58 6.08 6.96
N HIS A 25 -6.74 5.74 8.23
CA HIS A 25 -6.03 6.39 9.32
C HIS A 25 -4.86 5.53 9.76
N TYR A 26 -3.69 6.13 9.89
CA TYR A 26 -2.50 5.39 10.27
C TYR A 26 -1.51 6.23 11.06
N GLN A 27 -0.80 5.57 11.97
CA GLN A 27 0.36 6.13 12.63
C GLN A 27 1.61 5.80 11.81
N LYS A 28 2.32 6.81 11.37
CA LYS A 28 3.44 6.63 10.44
C LYS A 28 4.73 6.16 11.11
N VAL A 29 4.98 6.63 12.32
CA VAL A 29 6.20 6.33 13.09
C VAL A 29 5.85 6.14 14.57
N GLU A 30 6.61 5.26 15.24
CA GLU A 30 6.36 4.91 16.65
C GLU A 30 6.50 6.12 17.58
N GLU A 31 7.49 6.96 17.34
CA GLU A 31 7.85 8.08 18.21
C GLU A 31 6.88 9.26 18.12
N VAL A 32 5.96 9.24 17.17
CA VAL A 32 5.00 10.33 16.92
C VAL A 32 3.58 9.79 16.98
N ALA A 33 2.86 10.15 18.02
CA ALA A 33 1.47 9.72 18.21
C ALA A 33 0.49 10.31 17.19
N LYS A 34 0.92 11.27 16.36
CA LYS A 34 0.08 11.88 15.33
C LYS A 34 -0.36 10.85 14.31
N ARG A 35 -1.65 10.76 14.09
CA ARG A 35 -2.23 9.99 12.99
C ARG A 35 -2.29 10.83 11.73
N GLU A 36 -1.92 10.18 10.65
CA GLU A 36 -2.13 10.69 9.29
C GLU A 36 -3.36 10.02 8.70
N LYS A 37 -3.93 10.61 7.66
CA LYS A 37 -5.01 10.01 6.89
C LYS A 37 -4.77 10.16 5.40
N ASP A 38 -5.21 9.17 4.64
CA ASP A 38 -5.22 9.18 3.18
C ASP A 38 -6.54 8.63 2.65
N LEU A 39 -6.83 8.94 1.41
CA LEU A 39 -7.93 8.34 0.66
C LEU A 39 -7.38 7.30 -0.29
N MET A 40 -7.87 6.09 -0.15
CA MET A 40 -7.51 4.96 -0.98
C MET A 40 -8.74 4.43 -1.69
N ARG A 41 -8.59 4.00 -2.93
CA ARG A 41 -9.65 3.41 -3.72
C ARG A 41 -9.33 1.97 -4.07
N LEU A 42 -10.31 1.10 -3.85
CA LEU A 42 -10.31 -0.27 -4.33
C LEU A 42 -11.24 -0.35 -5.55
N ASP A 43 -10.67 -0.62 -6.70
CA ASP A 43 -11.40 -0.87 -7.94
C ASP A 43 -11.45 -2.37 -8.18
N ILE A 44 -12.65 -2.92 -8.32
CA ILE A 44 -12.92 -4.35 -8.48
C ILE A 44 -13.48 -4.59 -9.87
N GLY A 45 -12.86 -5.50 -10.61
CA GLY A 45 -13.31 -6.00 -11.90
C GLY A 45 -14.02 -7.34 -11.79
N GLU A 46 -13.97 -8.13 -12.86
CA GLU A 46 -14.52 -9.48 -12.87
C GLU A 46 -13.61 -10.49 -12.19
N HIS A 47 -12.31 -10.36 -12.41
CA HIS A 47 -11.32 -11.34 -11.98
C HIS A 47 -10.22 -10.71 -11.14
N SER A 48 -10.04 -9.41 -11.21
CA SER A 48 -8.92 -8.70 -10.60
C SER A 48 -9.36 -7.45 -9.87
N SER A 49 -8.48 -6.92 -9.04
CA SER A 49 -8.67 -5.63 -8.39
C SER A 49 -7.37 -4.85 -8.23
N GLN A 50 -7.52 -3.54 -8.03
CA GLN A 50 -6.42 -2.65 -7.66
C GLN A 50 -6.80 -1.78 -6.46
N TYR A 51 -5.86 -1.58 -5.54
CA TYR A 51 -6.00 -0.70 -4.40
C TYR A 51 -4.94 0.39 -4.48
N VAL A 52 -5.36 1.64 -4.70
CA VAL A 52 -4.48 2.75 -5.07
C VAL A 52 -4.84 4.04 -4.34
N SER A 53 -3.87 4.96 -4.21
CA SER A 53 -4.11 6.28 -3.60
C SER A 53 -4.82 7.22 -4.57
N VAL A 54 -6.00 7.71 -4.17
CA VAL A 54 -6.77 8.71 -4.91
C VAL A 54 -5.95 9.98 -5.13
N LYS A 55 -5.23 10.41 -4.11
CA LYS A 55 -4.35 11.59 -4.20
C LYS A 55 -3.23 11.40 -5.20
N LEU A 56 -2.55 10.25 -5.20
CA LEU A 56 -1.46 9.99 -6.14
C LEU A 56 -1.95 9.96 -7.58
N GLU A 57 -3.09 9.32 -7.83
CA GLU A 57 -3.70 9.34 -9.17
C GLU A 57 -4.03 10.74 -9.63
N PHE A 58 -4.72 11.51 -8.77
CA PHE A 58 -5.07 12.90 -9.11
C PHE A 58 -3.82 13.73 -9.41
N VAL A 59 -2.83 13.70 -8.54
CA VAL A 59 -1.58 14.46 -8.72
C VAL A 59 -0.82 13.99 -9.94
N SER A 60 -0.78 12.71 -10.23
CA SER A 60 -0.12 12.18 -11.44
C SER A 60 -0.79 12.66 -12.72
N LYS A 61 -2.13 12.64 -12.74
CA LYS A 61 -2.94 13.07 -13.90
C LYS A 61 -2.86 14.58 -14.16
N HIS A 62 -2.80 15.38 -13.08
CA HIS A 62 -2.90 16.84 -13.16
C HIS A 62 -1.60 17.55 -12.76
N LYS A 63 -0.47 16.88 -12.85
CA LYS A 63 0.83 17.38 -12.37
C LYS A 63 1.16 18.78 -12.91
N ASP A 64 1.07 18.96 -14.21
CA ASP A 64 1.47 20.21 -14.87
C ASP A 64 0.52 21.37 -14.52
N ASP A 65 -0.77 21.08 -14.38
CA ASP A 65 -1.77 22.08 -13.99
C ASP A 65 -1.63 22.51 -12.53
N ILE A 66 -1.31 21.56 -11.65
CA ILE A 66 -1.02 21.84 -10.24
C ILE A 66 0.27 22.66 -10.11
N MET A 67 1.33 22.28 -10.82
CA MET A 67 2.61 23.00 -10.80
C MET A 67 2.47 24.42 -11.36
N ALA A 68 1.69 24.59 -12.40
CA ALA A 68 1.37 25.89 -12.98
C ALA A 68 0.33 26.69 -12.18
N LYS A 69 -0.16 26.15 -11.03
CA LYS A 69 -1.21 26.74 -10.19
C LYS A 69 -2.54 27.01 -10.93
N ARG A 70 -2.80 26.30 -12.04
CA ARG A 70 -4.07 26.41 -12.77
C ARG A 70 -5.22 25.73 -12.02
N ILE A 71 -4.92 24.63 -11.32
CA ILE A 71 -5.88 23.94 -10.46
C ILE A 71 -5.31 23.74 -9.05
N LYS A 72 -6.20 23.67 -8.07
CA LYS A 72 -5.85 23.28 -6.69
C LYS A 72 -5.95 21.78 -6.52
N ASN A 73 -5.05 21.20 -5.74
CA ASN A 73 -5.17 19.81 -5.34
C ASN A 73 -6.23 19.67 -4.25
N PRO A 74 -7.39 19.04 -4.51
CA PRO A 74 -8.45 18.88 -3.50
C PRO A 74 -8.04 17.96 -2.35
N TYR A 75 -7.02 17.14 -2.56
CA TYR A 75 -6.50 16.19 -1.56
C TYR A 75 -5.28 16.71 -0.81
N ALA A 76 -5.03 18.03 -0.80
CA ALA A 76 -3.85 18.62 -0.15
C ALA A 76 -3.78 18.32 1.36
N GLY A 77 -4.95 18.20 2.03
CA GLY A 77 -5.06 17.87 3.45
C GLY A 77 -4.81 16.40 3.81
N TYR A 78 -4.73 15.52 2.83
CA TYR A 78 -4.43 14.11 3.04
C TYR A 78 -2.92 13.85 2.93
N ALA A 79 -2.45 12.87 3.69
CA ALA A 79 -1.11 12.31 3.52
C ALA A 79 -1.02 11.57 2.16
N THR A 80 0.05 10.87 1.93
CA THR A 80 0.22 10.09 0.71
C THR A 80 0.79 8.73 1.05
N LEU A 81 -0.08 7.73 1.10
CA LEU A 81 0.32 6.34 1.03
C LEU A 81 0.80 6.06 -0.39
N ARG A 82 1.96 5.44 -0.48
CA ARG A 82 2.62 5.16 -1.77
C ARG A 82 2.61 3.69 -2.12
N ASP A 83 1.82 2.95 -1.37
CA ASP A 83 1.70 1.50 -1.53
C ASP A 83 0.47 1.22 -2.37
N GLU A 84 0.64 0.46 -3.42
CA GLU A 84 -0.45 -0.02 -4.28
C GLU A 84 -0.52 -1.55 -4.20
N VAL A 85 -1.72 -2.09 -4.25
CA VAL A 85 -1.94 -3.54 -4.27
C VAL A 85 -2.76 -3.91 -5.48
N PHE A 86 -2.27 -4.89 -6.24
CA PHE A 86 -2.94 -5.45 -7.40
C PHE A 86 -3.22 -6.92 -7.11
N LYS A 87 -4.48 -7.31 -7.05
CA LYS A 87 -4.90 -8.69 -6.80
C LYS A 87 -5.29 -9.31 -8.11
N ASN A 88 -4.69 -10.47 -8.40
CA ASN A 88 -4.96 -11.24 -9.60
C ASN A 88 -4.77 -10.44 -10.91
N THR A 89 -3.79 -9.56 -10.93
CA THR A 89 -3.43 -8.73 -12.08
C THR A 89 -1.96 -9.00 -12.47
N PRO A 90 -1.70 -9.72 -13.58
CA PRO A 90 -2.64 -10.42 -14.44
C PRO A 90 -3.37 -11.55 -13.70
N ASN A 91 -4.39 -12.13 -14.33
CA ASN A 91 -5.20 -13.23 -13.76
C ASN A 91 -4.36 -14.51 -13.58
N ASP A 92 -3.60 -14.58 -12.50
CA ASP A 92 -2.62 -15.66 -12.22
C ASP A 92 -2.69 -16.19 -10.76
N GLY A 93 -3.72 -15.78 -10.00
CA GLY A 93 -3.90 -16.22 -8.61
C GLY A 93 -2.97 -15.56 -7.60
N TYR A 94 -2.26 -14.50 -7.98
CA TYR A 94 -1.33 -13.79 -7.12
C TYR A 94 -1.76 -12.34 -6.90
N MET A 95 -1.41 -11.81 -5.72
CA MET A 95 -1.39 -10.37 -5.52
C MET A 95 0.03 -9.84 -5.62
N ARG A 96 0.13 -8.57 -5.99
CA ARG A 96 1.38 -7.81 -6.05
C ARG A 96 1.22 -6.57 -5.19
N PHE A 97 2.08 -6.45 -4.21
CA PHE A 97 2.24 -5.22 -3.45
C PHE A 97 3.38 -4.43 -4.05
N VAL A 98 3.12 -3.18 -4.41
CA VAL A 98 4.09 -2.28 -5.03
C VAL A 98 4.32 -1.09 -4.12
N HIS A 99 5.56 -0.82 -3.77
CA HIS A 99 5.94 0.34 -2.99
C HIS A 99 6.65 1.38 -3.85
N MET A 100 6.17 2.61 -3.81
CA MET A 100 6.75 3.75 -4.51
C MET A 100 7.40 4.73 -3.52
N PRO A 101 8.49 5.44 -3.88
CA PRO A 101 9.02 5.69 -5.22
C PRO A 101 10.04 4.66 -5.71
N GLY A 102 10.47 3.70 -4.88
CA GLY A 102 11.53 2.77 -5.23
C GLY A 102 11.14 1.72 -6.29
N TRP A 103 9.86 1.63 -6.64
CA TRP A 103 9.33 0.62 -7.56
C TRP A 103 9.77 -0.80 -7.18
N VAL A 104 9.70 -1.10 -5.89
CA VAL A 104 9.93 -2.43 -5.36
C VAL A 104 8.60 -3.12 -5.11
N SER A 105 8.55 -4.41 -5.35
CA SER A 105 7.34 -5.20 -5.17
C SER A 105 7.61 -6.52 -4.49
N CYS A 106 6.55 -7.11 -3.92
CA CYS A 106 6.51 -8.52 -3.63
C CYS A 106 5.27 -9.16 -4.27
N ARG A 107 5.36 -10.46 -4.52
CA ARG A 107 4.29 -11.28 -5.08
C ARG A 107 3.92 -12.37 -4.09
N GLU A 108 2.62 -12.51 -3.83
CA GLU A 108 2.11 -13.46 -2.86
C GLU A 108 0.91 -14.22 -3.45
N LYS A 109 0.79 -15.50 -3.14
CA LYS A 109 -0.38 -16.29 -3.55
C LYS A 109 -1.60 -15.80 -2.79
N ILE A 110 -2.72 -15.57 -3.46
CA ILE A 110 -3.97 -15.09 -2.86
C ILE A 110 -4.62 -16.21 -2.05
N GLU A 111 -4.66 -17.42 -2.62
CA GLU A 111 -5.26 -18.57 -1.96
C GLU A 111 -4.53 -18.92 -0.65
N GLY A 112 -5.28 -18.96 0.45
CA GLY A 112 -4.76 -19.29 1.78
C GLY A 112 -3.85 -18.23 2.40
N LEU A 113 -3.84 -16.99 1.87
CA LEU A 113 -3.01 -15.92 2.42
C LEU A 113 -3.39 -15.53 3.85
N PHE A 114 -4.69 -15.52 4.15
CA PHE A 114 -5.23 -15.22 5.48
C PHE A 114 -5.96 -16.43 6.06
N ASP A 115 -5.69 -16.72 7.32
CA ASP A 115 -6.46 -17.67 8.14
C ASP A 115 -7.50 -16.88 8.95
N TRP A 116 -8.72 -16.78 8.38
CA TRP A 116 -9.80 -16.01 8.98
C TRP A 116 -10.55 -16.82 10.04
N GLN A 117 -10.71 -16.21 11.21
CA GLN A 117 -11.55 -16.70 12.28
C GLN A 117 -12.84 -15.87 12.31
N LEU A 118 -13.95 -16.48 11.94
CA LEU A 118 -15.26 -15.80 12.01
C LEU A 118 -15.64 -15.60 13.48
N GLN A 119 -16.18 -14.43 13.77
CA GLN A 119 -16.53 -14.01 15.14
C GLN A 119 -18.01 -13.64 15.19
N ASP A 120 -18.63 -13.84 16.36
CA ASP A 120 -19.94 -13.29 16.62
C ASP A 120 -19.88 -11.75 16.64
N GLY A 121 -20.90 -11.13 16.12
CA GLY A 121 -21.09 -9.69 16.12
C GLY A 121 -21.55 -9.17 14.76
N ASP A 122 -22.49 -8.24 14.84
CA ASP A 122 -23.06 -7.54 13.69
C ASP A 122 -22.80 -6.05 13.81
N SER A 123 -22.62 -5.40 12.68
CA SER A 123 -22.44 -3.95 12.59
C SER A 123 -23.02 -3.45 11.26
N ILE A 124 -23.24 -2.17 11.17
CA ILE A 124 -23.58 -1.51 9.90
C ILE A 124 -22.41 -0.62 9.51
N VAL A 125 -21.81 -0.90 8.34
CA VAL A 125 -20.74 -0.10 7.78
C VAL A 125 -21.12 0.37 6.39
N CYS A 126 -21.04 1.66 6.14
CA CYS A 126 -21.40 2.27 4.86
C CYS A 126 -22.83 1.89 4.37
N GLY A 127 -23.76 1.65 5.31
CA GLY A 127 -25.13 1.24 5.03
C GLY A 127 -25.35 -0.25 4.83
N TYR A 128 -24.31 -1.08 4.91
CA TYR A 128 -24.39 -2.52 4.73
C TYR A 128 -24.31 -3.28 6.06
N PRO A 129 -25.12 -4.34 6.26
CA PRO A 129 -24.95 -5.24 7.39
C PRO A 129 -23.63 -6.01 7.22
N CYS A 130 -22.84 -6.05 8.29
CA CYS A 130 -21.50 -6.63 8.27
C CYS A 130 -21.32 -7.65 9.38
N HIS A 131 -20.62 -8.71 9.06
CA HIS A 131 -20.16 -9.75 9.97
C HIS A 131 -18.71 -9.49 10.36
N LYS A 132 -18.31 -10.00 11.51
CA LYS A 132 -16.97 -9.81 12.07
C LYS A 132 -16.08 -11.01 11.78
N ALA A 133 -14.82 -10.75 11.43
CA ALA A 133 -13.79 -11.76 11.38
C ALA A 133 -12.47 -11.22 11.93
N THR A 134 -11.61 -12.12 12.40
CA THR A 134 -10.26 -11.79 12.88
C THR A 134 -9.23 -12.69 12.22
N THR A 135 -8.00 -12.20 12.13
CA THR A 135 -6.85 -13.01 11.69
C THR A 135 -5.56 -12.49 12.32
N THR A 136 -4.60 -13.38 12.50
CA THR A 136 -3.22 -12.99 12.81
C THR A 136 -2.41 -13.09 11.53
N PHE A 137 -1.97 -11.96 11.02
CA PHE A 137 -1.19 -11.90 9.80
C PHE A 137 0.12 -11.18 10.04
N ARG A 138 1.22 -11.89 9.87
CA ARG A 138 2.60 -11.36 9.99
C ARG A 138 2.79 -10.43 11.20
N GLY A 139 2.49 -10.95 12.38
CA GLY A 139 2.73 -10.29 13.65
C GLY A 139 1.74 -9.18 14.01
N ARG A 140 0.67 -8.99 13.24
CA ARG A 140 -0.47 -8.13 13.61
C ARG A 140 -1.75 -8.93 13.70
N ILE A 141 -2.56 -8.60 14.69
CA ILE A 141 -3.93 -9.11 14.81
C ILE A 141 -4.85 -8.09 14.15
N TRP A 142 -5.58 -8.53 13.15
CA TRP A 142 -6.54 -7.72 12.41
C TRP A 142 -7.96 -8.13 12.78
N THR A 143 -8.81 -7.14 12.96
CA THR A 143 -10.27 -7.29 13.02
C THR A 143 -10.87 -6.63 11.81
N VAL A 144 -11.76 -7.34 11.13
CA VAL A 144 -12.45 -6.82 9.94
C VAL A 144 -13.95 -6.99 10.05
N TRP A 145 -14.68 -6.11 9.36
CA TRP A 145 -16.11 -6.18 9.15
C TRP A 145 -16.37 -6.29 7.66
N TYR A 146 -17.03 -7.37 7.25
CA TYR A 146 -17.28 -7.68 5.84
C TYR A 146 -18.77 -7.92 5.60
N THR A 147 -19.26 -7.59 4.42
CA THR A 147 -20.66 -7.77 4.04
C THR A 147 -20.84 -8.85 2.99
N LEU A 148 -21.89 -9.67 3.16
CA LEU A 148 -22.29 -10.67 2.19
C LEU A 148 -23.13 -10.06 1.06
N ASP A 149 -23.71 -8.87 1.23
CA ASP A 149 -24.49 -8.16 0.23
C ASP A 149 -23.66 -7.73 -0.98
N LEU A 150 -22.33 -7.67 -0.80
CA LEU A 150 -21.36 -7.46 -1.85
C LEU A 150 -20.43 -8.69 -1.91
N PRO A 151 -20.73 -9.68 -2.76
CA PRO A 151 -20.08 -10.99 -2.76
C PRO A 151 -18.71 -10.97 -3.47
N TYR A 152 -17.89 -10.00 -3.10
CA TYR A 152 -16.50 -9.87 -3.57
C TYR A 152 -15.55 -10.32 -2.46
N SER A 153 -14.78 -11.37 -2.71
CA SER A 153 -13.75 -11.85 -1.77
C SER A 153 -12.54 -10.90 -1.75
N ASP A 154 -12.77 -9.64 -1.40
CA ASP A 154 -11.81 -8.55 -1.52
C ASP A 154 -11.95 -7.54 -0.36
N GLY A 155 -11.03 -6.57 -0.30
CA GLY A 155 -11.01 -5.52 0.70
C GLY A 155 -9.83 -4.55 0.52
N PRO A 156 -9.71 -3.54 1.40
CA PRO A 156 -8.59 -2.61 1.35
C PRO A 156 -7.26 -3.33 1.58
N TRP A 157 -6.17 -2.73 1.12
CA TRP A 157 -4.83 -3.28 1.21
C TRP A 157 -4.78 -4.72 0.67
N LYS A 158 -4.27 -5.68 1.44
CA LYS A 158 -4.14 -7.10 1.04
C LYS A 158 -5.35 -7.96 1.40
N PHE A 159 -6.33 -7.45 2.14
CA PHE A 159 -7.43 -8.28 2.63
C PHE A 159 -8.19 -8.95 1.50
N CYS A 160 -8.37 -10.27 1.63
CA CYS A 160 -9.09 -11.15 0.71
C CYS A 160 -9.41 -12.47 1.42
N GLY A 161 -10.19 -13.34 0.77
CA GLY A 161 -10.44 -14.70 1.26
C GLY A 161 -11.69 -14.84 2.14
N LEU A 162 -12.40 -13.76 2.47
CA LEU A 162 -13.73 -13.81 3.08
C LEU A 162 -14.83 -13.95 1.99
N PRO A 163 -16.01 -14.45 2.32
CA PRO A 163 -17.10 -14.64 1.32
C PRO A 163 -17.78 -13.32 0.91
N GLY A 164 -17.26 -12.17 1.32
CA GLY A 164 -17.80 -10.86 1.03
C GLY A 164 -16.76 -9.75 1.17
N LEU A 165 -17.18 -8.53 0.83
CA LEU A 165 -16.32 -7.36 0.78
C LEU A 165 -16.02 -6.81 2.17
N VAL A 166 -14.74 -6.61 2.48
CA VAL A 166 -14.30 -5.98 3.73
C VAL A 166 -14.52 -4.47 3.65
N LEU A 167 -15.41 -3.94 4.49
CA LEU A 167 -15.74 -2.52 4.52
C LEU A 167 -15.05 -1.75 5.64
N TYR A 168 -14.66 -2.42 6.72
CA TYR A 168 -13.93 -1.81 7.82
C TYR A 168 -12.88 -2.77 8.36
N ALA A 169 -11.71 -2.26 8.69
CA ALA A 169 -10.64 -3.05 9.27
C ALA A 169 -9.77 -2.20 10.20
N TYR A 170 -9.24 -2.82 11.26
CA TYR A 170 -8.27 -2.21 12.16
C TYR A 170 -7.36 -3.25 12.80
N ASP A 171 -6.16 -2.85 13.18
CA ASP A 171 -5.26 -3.70 13.92
C ASP A 171 -5.41 -3.52 15.44
N SER A 172 -5.03 -4.53 16.23
CA SER A 172 -5.19 -4.54 17.69
C SER A 172 -4.36 -3.47 18.42
N GLU A 173 -3.36 -2.88 17.76
CA GLU A 173 -2.55 -1.80 18.31
C GLU A 173 -3.07 -0.41 17.92
N ASP A 174 -4.18 -0.37 17.17
CA ASP A 174 -4.78 0.85 16.65
C ASP A 174 -3.80 1.73 15.86
N LYS A 175 -2.89 1.08 15.13
CA LYS A 175 -1.92 1.77 14.26
C LYS A 175 -2.47 2.03 12.86
N PHE A 176 -3.39 1.18 12.41
CA PHE A 176 -4.04 1.24 11.11
C PHE A 176 -5.54 1.05 11.25
N ARG A 177 -6.29 1.86 10.52
CA ARG A 177 -7.74 1.76 10.42
C ARG A 177 -8.18 2.09 9.00
N PHE A 178 -8.95 1.21 8.40
CA PHE A 178 -9.53 1.36 7.07
C PHE A 178 -11.03 1.50 7.22
N ASN A 179 -11.58 2.61 6.81
CA ASN A 179 -13.01 2.89 6.92
C ASN A 179 -13.60 3.15 5.53
N CYS A 180 -14.50 2.29 5.08
CA CYS A 180 -15.26 2.53 3.85
C CYS A 180 -16.12 3.79 4.04
N ILE A 181 -15.98 4.74 3.11
CA ILE A 181 -16.73 6.00 3.12
C ILE A 181 -17.58 6.19 1.85
N GLY A 182 -17.43 5.34 0.85
CA GLY A 182 -18.20 5.39 -0.37
C GLY A 182 -18.07 4.13 -1.19
N ILE A 183 -19.18 3.73 -1.83
CA ILE A 183 -19.26 2.59 -2.74
C ILE A 183 -20.00 3.08 -3.96
N GLU A 184 -19.39 2.94 -5.13
CA GLU A 184 -19.91 3.43 -6.39
C GLU A 184 -19.80 2.37 -7.47
N LYS A 185 -20.69 2.42 -8.46
CA LYS A 185 -20.53 1.62 -9.67
C LYS A 185 -19.23 2.03 -10.36
N GLY A 186 -18.46 1.05 -10.81
CA GLY A 186 -17.23 1.30 -11.57
C GLY A 186 -17.50 2.07 -12.86
N ASP A 187 -16.58 2.92 -13.24
CA ASP A 187 -16.64 3.74 -14.45
C ASP A 187 -16.10 3.04 -15.70
N GLY A 188 -15.72 1.76 -15.57
CA GLY A 188 -15.22 0.94 -16.66
C GLY A 188 -13.75 1.19 -17.02
N HIS A 189 -12.98 1.92 -16.21
CA HIS A 189 -11.55 2.05 -16.48
C HIS A 189 -10.81 0.72 -16.30
N GLU A 190 -9.71 0.57 -17.00
CA GLU A 190 -8.90 -0.64 -17.01
C GLU A 190 -8.14 -0.81 -15.68
N ILE A 191 -8.22 -2.03 -15.12
CA ILE A 191 -7.42 -2.44 -13.96
C ILE A 191 -6.07 -2.91 -14.46
N LYS A 192 -5.04 -2.12 -14.19
CA LYS A 192 -3.68 -2.45 -14.62
C LYS A 192 -2.61 -1.87 -13.72
N MET A 193 -1.55 -2.62 -13.56
CA MET A 193 -0.37 -2.16 -12.84
C MET A 193 0.37 -1.11 -13.67
N LYS A 194 0.56 0.08 -13.09
CA LYS A 194 1.37 1.13 -13.72
C LYS A 194 2.84 0.72 -13.68
N MET A 195 3.50 0.84 -14.81
CA MET A 195 4.94 0.57 -14.89
C MET A 195 5.74 1.88 -14.78
N PRO A 196 6.91 1.85 -14.13
CA PRO A 196 7.82 2.99 -14.14
C PRO A 196 8.35 3.25 -15.55
N LYS A 197 8.90 4.44 -15.80
CA LYS A 197 9.52 4.77 -17.09
C LYS A 197 10.66 3.83 -17.49
N SER A 198 11.34 3.22 -16.50
CA SER A 198 12.34 2.19 -16.72
C SER A 198 11.79 0.89 -17.28
N GLY A 199 10.47 0.66 -17.20
CA GLY A 199 9.82 -0.59 -17.56
C GLY A 199 10.11 -1.78 -16.61
N VAL A 200 10.78 -1.53 -15.49
CA VAL A 200 11.19 -2.57 -14.54
C VAL A 200 10.67 -2.25 -13.14
N ILE A 201 10.06 -3.24 -12.50
CA ILE A 201 9.74 -3.25 -11.08
C ILE A 201 10.52 -4.41 -10.44
N ASP A 202 11.41 -4.08 -9.53
CA ASP A 202 12.18 -5.11 -8.82
C ASP A 202 11.27 -5.87 -7.85
N THR A 203 11.24 -7.19 -7.99
CA THR A 203 10.41 -8.07 -7.16
C THR A 203 11.29 -8.80 -6.15
N TYR A 204 10.91 -8.68 -4.89
CA TYR A 204 11.62 -9.28 -3.75
C TYR A 204 10.67 -10.15 -2.91
N MET A 205 11.23 -10.88 -1.96
CA MET A 205 10.43 -11.48 -0.89
C MET A 205 9.79 -10.38 -0.03
N PRO A 206 8.60 -10.62 0.56
CA PRO A 206 7.88 -9.61 1.36
C PRO A 206 8.73 -9.01 2.48
N GLU A 207 9.55 -9.81 3.16
CA GLU A 207 10.46 -9.36 4.22
C GLU A 207 11.46 -8.32 3.70
N ARG A 208 11.98 -8.54 2.48
CA ARG A 208 12.94 -7.61 1.88
C ARG A 208 12.29 -6.30 1.49
N VAL A 209 11.04 -6.33 0.99
CA VAL A 209 10.28 -5.11 0.72
C VAL A 209 10.05 -4.34 2.01
N ALA A 210 9.68 -5.02 3.11
CA ALA A 210 9.52 -4.39 4.41
C ALA A 210 10.82 -3.74 4.92
N GLU A 211 11.98 -4.41 4.77
CA GLU A 211 13.29 -3.82 5.08
C GLU A 211 13.54 -2.53 4.28
N ILE A 212 13.25 -2.56 2.99
CA ILE A 212 13.41 -1.42 2.10
C ILE A 212 12.53 -0.26 2.55
N MET A 213 11.26 -0.52 2.83
CA MET A 213 10.32 0.49 3.33
C MET A 213 10.77 1.11 4.66
N MET A 214 11.37 0.32 5.54
CA MET A 214 11.94 0.80 6.80
C MET A 214 13.19 1.65 6.56
N MET A 215 14.08 1.22 5.67
CA MET A 215 15.31 1.95 5.35
C MET A 215 15.05 3.30 4.68
N GLU A 216 14.02 3.44 3.87
CA GLU A 216 13.64 4.72 3.24
C GLU A 216 13.39 5.84 4.24
N TYR A 217 12.97 5.47 5.45
CA TYR A 217 12.75 6.43 6.53
C TYR A 217 14.05 6.88 7.22
N TRP A 218 15.05 6.02 7.22
CA TRP A 218 16.30 6.25 7.93
C TRP A 218 17.33 7.03 7.10
N ASP A 219 17.37 6.76 5.82
CA ASP A 219 18.30 7.43 4.90
C ASP A 219 17.73 7.39 3.48
N ARG A 220 16.84 8.34 3.22
CA ARG A 220 16.18 8.47 1.92
C ARG A 220 17.16 8.61 0.75
N SER A 221 18.38 9.10 1.01
CA SER A 221 19.39 9.32 -0.01
C SER A 221 20.28 8.10 -0.22
N ALA A 222 20.70 7.42 0.85
CA ALA A 222 21.50 6.21 0.75
C ALA A 222 20.68 5.08 0.11
N HIS A 223 19.40 5.05 0.39
CA HIS A 223 18.51 4.04 -0.15
C HIS A 223 18.21 4.24 -1.64
N LEU A 224 17.88 5.45 -2.06
CA LEU A 224 17.72 5.76 -3.49
C LEU A 224 18.99 5.45 -4.28
N SER A 225 20.17 5.69 -3.71
CA SER A 225 21.44 5.36 -4.37
C SER A 225 21.70 3.86 -4.49
N GLN A 226 21.23 3.05 -3.55
CA GLN A 226 21.34 1.59 -3.61
C GLN A 226 20.38 0.95 -4.62
N ILE A 227 19.17 1.52 -4.79
CA ILE A 227 18.17 1.00 -5.73
C ILE A 227 18.43 1.53 -7.15
N THR A 228 18.78 2.80 -7.29
CA THR A 228 18.89 3.45 -8.61
C THR A 228 20.31 3.50 -9.15
N GLY A 229 21.33 3.11 -8.38
CA GLY A 229 22.74 3.30 -8.72
C GLY A 229 23.17 4.77 -8.78
N MET A 230 22.29 5.72 -8.45
CA MET A 230 22.59 7.14 -8.45
C MET A 230 23.11 7.59 -7.09
N ALA A 231 24.30 8.15 -7.03
CA ALA A 231 24.87 8.72 -5.82
C ALA A 231 24.18 10.03 -5.44
N ALA A 232 23.06 9.94 -4.71
CA ALA A 232 22.43 11.10 -4.09
C ALA A 232 22.56 10.99 -2.56
N ARG A 233 23.27 11.92 -1.93
CA ARG A 233 23.44 12.00 -0.49
C ARG A 233 22.76 13.27 0.01
N VAL A 234 21.59 13.17 0.67
CA VAL A 234 21.04 14.29 1.43
C VAL A 234 21.83 14.38 2.73
N THR A 235 22.77 15.32 2.78
CA THR A 235 23.63 15.50 3.95
C THR A 235 23.05 16.45 4.97
N ARG A 236 22.10 17.29 4.60
CA ARG A 236 21.48 18.31 5.47
C ARG A 236 20.06 18.62 5.00
N MET A 237 19.18 18.91 5.95
CA MET A 237 17.83 19.45 5.70
C MET A 237 17.67 20.75 6.49
N TRP A 238 16.91 21.69 5.95
CA TRP A 238 16.53 22.94 6.61
C TRP A 238 15.01 23.01 6.70
N ASP A 239 14.51 23.61 7.80
CA ASP A 239 13.09 23.94 7.92
C ASP A 239 12.73 25.17 7.05
N ALA A 240 11.45 25.55 7.06
CA ALA A 240 10.96 26.70 6.30
C ALA A 240 11.54 28.05 6.79
N GLN A 241 12.15 28.06 7.97
CA GLN A 241 12.83 29.21 8.60
C GLN A 241 14.33 29.22 8.34
N GLY A 242 14.87 28.22 7.65
CA GLY A 242 16.29 28.12 7.30
C GLY A 242 17.18 27.51 8.38
N ASN A 243 16.62 26.90 9.42
CA ASN A 243 17.38 26.22 10.45
C ASN A 243 17.72 24.78 10.02
N GLU A 244 18.94 24.32 10.32
CA GLU A 244 19.34 22.94 10.04
C GLU A 244 18.55 21.96 10.93
N VAL A 245 17.74 21.11 10.31
CA VAL A 245 16.97 20.07 11.00
C VAL A 245 17.83 18.82 11.17
N LYS A 246 18.13 18.46 12.42
CA LYS A 246 18.74 17.16 12.72
C LYS A 246 17.73 16.06 12.42
N ILE A 247 18.01 15.24 11.41
CA ILE A 247 17.23 14.05 11.10
C ILE A 247 17.51 13.02 12.20
N SER A 248 16.61 12.90 13.17
CA SER A 248 16.65 11.79 14.10
C SER A 248 16.06 10.54 13.43
N PRO A 249 16.67 9.38 13.62
CA PRO A 249 16.11 8.13 13.10
C PRO A 249 14.75 7.88 13.75
N GLN A 250 13.71 7.69 12.90
CA GLN A 250 12.36 7.37 13.33
C GLN A 250 12.03 5.93 12.93
N THR A 251 11.28 5.23 13.76
CA THR A 251 10.87 3.86 13.48
C THR A 251 9.56 3.87 12.70
N ARG A 252 9.61 3.50 11.43
CA ARG A 252 8.41 3.37 10.61
C ARG A 252 7.53 2.22 11.09
N ILE A 253 6.25 2.47 11.21
CA ILE A 253 5.25 1.43 11.44
C ILE A 253 4.81 0.87 10.09
N LEU A 254 4.89 -0.45 9.94
CA LEU A 254 4.46 -1.17 8.76
C LEU A 254 3.17 -1.94 9.04
N TYR A 255 2.40 -2.21 7.98
CA TYR A 255 1.21 -3.08 8.03
C TYR A 255 1.55 -4.50 8.51
N GLU A 256 2.79 -4.94 8.30
CA GLU A 256 3.30 -6.27 8.61
C GLU A 256 4.49 -6.17 9.54
N LYS A 257 4.57 -7.05 10.54
CA LYS A 257 5.72 -7.18 11.44
C LYS A 257 6.47 -8.46 11.10
N TYR A 258 7.70 -8.32 10.69
CA TYR A 258 8.55 -9.47 10.41
C TYR A 258 9.51 -9.70 11.57
N PRO A 259 9.47 -10.89 12.25
CA PRO A 259 10.42 -11.23 13.29
C PRO A 259 11.85 -11.17 12.75
N GLY A 260 12.73 -10.49 13.46
CA GLY A 260 14.16 -10.40 13.09
C GLY A 260 14.53 -9.23 12.18
N ILE A 261 13.60 -8.49 11.60
CA ILE A 261 13.90 -7.21 10.96
C ILE A 261 14.09 -6.14 12.04
N ASN A 262 15.23 -6.20 12.73
CA ASN A 262 15.71 -5.14 13.59
C ASN A 262 16.77 -4.36 12.82
N ILE A 263 16.44 -3.17 12.34
CA ILE A 263 17.42 -2.24 11.80
C ILE A 263 18.23 -1.72 12.97
N LYS A 264 19.22 -2.51 13.44
CA LYS A 264 20.19 -2.04 14.44
C LYS A 264 20.94 -0.85 13.84
N LYS A 265 20.95 0.28 14.55
CA LYS A 265 21.86 1.40 14.29
C LYS A 265 23.26 0.84 14.03
N LYS A 266 23.79 0.88 12.82
CA LYS A 266 25.22 0.73 12.60
C LYS A 266 25.86 1.89 13.35
N LYS A 267 26.47 1.60 14.51
CA LYS A 267 27.33 2.56 15.20
C LYS A 267 28.39 2.97 14.19
N SER A 268 28.39 4.26 13.84
CA SER A 268 29.49 4.82 13.05
C SER A 268 30.74 4.68 13.90
N THR A 269 31.58 3.72 13.57
CA THR A 269 32.94 3.68 14.09
C THR A 269 33.67 4.90 13.50
N LYS A 270 33.64 5.99 14.23
CA LYS A 270 34.62 7.05 14.01
C LYS A 270 36.02 6.44 14.20
N LYS A 271 36.68 6.11 13.11
CA LYS A 271 38.12 5.94 13.15
C LYS A 271 38.68 7.31 13.52
N LYS A 272 39.16 7.45 14.76
CA LYS A 272 40.08 8.50 15.13
C LYS A 272 41.35 8.26 14.31
N LYS A 273 41.71 9.22 13.50
CA LYS A 273 43.09 9.48 13.09
C LYS A 273 43.62 10.58 13.98
#